data_80609742d391fcee8fd1746f22eb7e4e
#
_entry.id   80609742d391fcee8fd1746f22eb7e4e
#
_cell.length_a   1.000
_cell.length_b   1.000
_cell.length_c   1.000
_cell.angle_alpha   90.00
_cell.angle_beta   90.00
_cell.angle_gamma   90.00
#
_symmetry.space_group_name_H-M   'P 1'
#
loop_
_entity.id
_entity.type
_entity.pdbx_description
1 polymer ?
#
loop_
_entity_poly.entity_id
_entity_poly.type
_entity_poly.pdbx_seq_one_letter_code
_entity_poly.pdbx_strand_id
1 'polypeptide(L)'
;PQVYSTINDEVELFDYIEDSKIPIEQKLEDTIYLASILHTKTTFYKEVEEDYIKKIYEEVSEKLEYIYHFYSDIQNMIELEVYMSPANYALIRNISLIYLAVNQSKKYIDKWYDIIKDTHKLRFAYVHGNLDHNHLLESDNLYLISWDNSRIDLPIYDLEIFYRKNYSNISLQEILNIYESKYPLKKEEYY
;
A
#
# COMPACT_ATOMS: atom_id res chain seq x y z
N PRO A 1 -21.24 -9.67 -2.95
CA PRO A 1 -22.05 -10.80 -3.43
C PRO A 1 -22.14 -11.88 -2.35
N GLN A 2 -23.26 -12.61 -2.35
CA GLN A 2 -23.49 -13.69 -1.39
C GLN A 2 -22.89 -14.99 -1.94
N VAL A 3 -22.17 -15.75 -1.11
CA VAL A 3 -21.69 -17.09 -1.48
C VAL A 3 -22.85 -18.07 -1.42
N TYR A 4 -23.10 -18.78 -2.53
CA TYR A 4 -24.20 -19.76 -2.61
C TYR A 4 -23.76 -21.18 -2.35
N SER A 5 -22.55 -21.56 -2.75
CA SER A 5 -22.03 -22.90 -2.47
C SER A 5 -20.51 -22.93 -2.58
N THR A 6 -19.92 -23.87 -1.85
CA THR A 6 -18.52 -24.26 -2.01
C THR A 6 -18.47 -25.69 -2.57
N ILE A 7 -17.63 -25.92 -3.56
CA ILE A 7 -17.37 -27.25 -4.10
C ILE A 7 -15.97 -27.67 -3.68
N ASN A 8 -15.87 -28.57 -2.72
CA ASN A 8 -14.61 -29.12 -2.17
C ASN A 8 -13.65 -28.05 -1.61
N ASP A 9 -14.16 -26.95 -1.06
CA ASP A 9 -13.40 -25.80 -0.56
C ASP A 9 -12.46 -25.11 -1.59
N GLU A 10 -12.54 -25.52 -2.88
CA GLU A 10 -11.69 -24.98 -3.95
C GLU A 10 -12.43 -24.02 -4.88
N VAL A 11 -13.76 -24.08 -4.90
CA VAL A 11 -14.60 -23.27 -5.82
C VAL A 11 -15.75 -22.64 -5.05
N GLU A 12 -15.86 -21.33 -5.16
CA GLU A 12 -16.97 -20.55 -4.61
C GLU A 12 -17.89 -20.06 -5.72
N LEU A 13 -19.20 -20.12 -5.50
CA LEU A 13 -20.19 -19.62 -6.43
C LEU A 13 -20.82 -18.33 -5.90
N PHE A 14 -20.72 -17.26 -6.68
CA PHE A 14 -21.27 -15.94 -6.38
C PHE A 14 -22.29 -15.51 -7.42
N ASP A 15 -23.14 -14.55 -7.07
CA ASP A 15 -23.93 -13.84 -8.06
C ASP A 15 -23.04 -13.17 -9.12
N TYR A 16 -23.42 -13.28 -10.37
CA TYR A 16 -22.80 -12.49 -11.42
C TYR A 16 -23.25 -11.03 -11.29
N ILE A 17 -22.31 -10.12 -11.20
CA ILE A 17 -22.54 -8.68 -11.15
C ILE A 17 -22.08 -8.10 -12.50
N GLU A 18 -23.01 -7.53 -13.25
CA GLU A 18 -22.67 -6.80 -14.46
C GLU A 18 -22.07 -5.44 -14.09
N ASP A 19 -20.81 -5.23 -14.45
CA ASP A 19 -20.08 -3.99 -14.15
C ASP A 19 -20.50 -2.88 -15.11
N SER A 20 -20.92 -1.76 -14.55
CA SER A 20 -21.20 -0.54 -15.31
C SER A 20 -19.91 0.07 -15.84
N LYS A 21 -19.93 0.58 -17.08
CA LYS A 21 -18.77 1.27 -17.65
C LYS A 21 -18.71 2.72 -17.13
N ILE A 22 -18.03 2.89 -16.01
CA ILE A 22 -17.75 4.22 -15.46
C ILE A 22 -16.31 4.65 -15.78
N PRO A 23 -16.02 5.98 -15.77
CA PRO A 23 -14.67 6.51 -15.92
C PRO A 23 -13.70 5.93 -14.88
N ILE A 24 -12.43 5.75 -15.28
CA ILE A 24 -11.40 5.21 -14.38
C ILE A 24 -11.19 6.10 -13.16
N GLU A 25 -11.28 7.40 -13.33
CA GLU A 25 -11.15 8.39 -12.26
C GLU A 25 -12.19 8.14 -11.17
N GLN A 26 -13.44 7.90 -11.57
CA GLN A 26 -14.53 7.59 -10.65
C GLN A 26 -14.29 6.26 -9.92
N LYS A 27 -13.84 5.22 -10.65
CA LYS A 27 -13.50 3.92 -10.03
C LYS A 27 -12.39 4.05 -9.00
N LEU A 28 -11.38 4.88 -9.25
CA LEU A 28 -10.29 5.14 -8.32
C LEU A 28 -10.81 5.79 -7.03
N GLU A 29 -11.63 6.84 -7.16
CA GLU A 29 -12.22 7.53 -6.03
C GLU A 29 -13.14 6.63 -5.20
N ASP A 30 -14.05 5.91 -5.86
CA ASP A 30 -15.00 5.02 -5.20
C ASP A 30 -14.32 3.85 -4.50
N THR A 31 -13.23 3.31 -5.07
CA THR A 31 -12.43 2.25 -4.44
C THR A 31 -11.84 2.73 -3.10
N ILE A 32 -11.21 3.91 -3.09
CA ILE A 32 -10.65 4.49 -1.86
C ILE A 32 -11.74 4.84 -0.85
N TYR A 33 -12.86 5.39 -1.33
CA TYR A 33 -14.00 5.69 -0.47
C TYR A 33 -14.56 4.44 0.21
N LEU A 34 -14.74 3.33 -0.53
CA LEU A 34 -15.18 2.06 0.05
C LEU A 34 -14.17 1.47 1.03
N ALA A 35 -12.88 1.54 0.73
CA ALA A 35 -11.82 1.10 1.64
C ALA A 35 -11.88 1.92 2.96
N SER A 36 -12.10 3.23 2.87
CA SER A 36 -12.23 4.08 4.06
C SER A 36 -13.45 3.70 4.93
N ILE A 37 -14.56 3.34 4.30
CA ILE A 37 -15.77 2.85 5.00
C ILE A 37 -15.50 1.48 5.64
N LEU A 38 -14.87 0.56 4.91
CA LEU A 38 -14.50 -0.76 5.42
C LEU A 38 -13.65 -0.61 6.69
N HIS A 39 -12.59 0.18 6.60
CA HIS A 39 -11.69 0.40 7.73
C HIS A 39 -12.40 1.09 8.90
N THR A 40 -13.24 2.09 8.64
CA THR A 40 -14.03 2.75 9.69
C THR A 40 -14.93 1.78 10.45
N LYS A 41 -15.56 0.85 9.74
CA LYS A 41 -16.50 -0.11 10.34
C LYS A 41 -15.83 -1.28 11.05
N THR A 42 -14.60 -1.61 10.67
CA THR A 42 -13.89 -2.79 11.16
C THR A 42 -12.72 -2.46 12.09
N THR A 43 -12.44 -1.19 12.33
CA THR A 43 -11.34 -0.74 13.18
C THR A 43 -11.52 -1.15 14.63
N PHE A 44 -10.45 -1.66 15.21
CA PHE A 44 -10.31 -1.91 16.64
C PHE A 44 -8.86 -1.67 17.08
N TYR A 45 -8.68 -1.51 18.41
CA TYR A 45 -7.36 -1.35 18.99
C TYR A 45 -6.88 -2.69 19.52
N LYS A 46 -5.68 -3.08 19.10
CA LYS A 46 -5.01 -4.29 19.57
C LYS A 46 -3.76 -3.89 20.35
N GLU A 47 -3.54 -4.53 21.48
CA GLU A 47 -2.28 -4.43 22.21
C GLU A 47 -1.17 -5.09 21.39
N VAL A 48 -0.03 -4.41 21.33
CA VAL A 48 1.17 -4.87 20.62
C VAL A 48 2.36 -4.83 21.60
N GLU A 49 3.23 -5.82 21.45
CA GLU A 49 4.49 -5.88 22.17
C GLU A 49 5.51 -4.95 21.53
N GLU A 50 6.46 -4.45 22.30
CA GLU A 50 7.54 -3.60 21.79
C GLU A 50 8.32 -4.28 20.67
N ASP A 51 8.52 -5.59 20.79
CA ASP A 51 9.22 -6.41 19.77
C ASP A 51 8.50 -6.39 18.42
N TYR A 52 7.16 -6.28 18.37
CA TYR A 52 6.42 -6.17 17.13
C TYR A 52 6.75 -4.87 16.38
N ILE A 53 6.76 -3.75 17.10
CA ILE A 53 7.08 -2.43 16.54
C ILE A 53 8.54 -2.38 16.08
N LYS A 54 9.44 -2.87 16.94
CA LYS A 54 10.86 -2.95 16.64
C LYS A 54 11.15 -3.81 15.40
N LYS A 55 10.46 -4.93 15.27
CA LYS A 55 10.60 -5.81 14.10
C LYS A 55 10.22 -5.10 12.81
N ILE A 56 9.10 -4.37 12.77
CA ILE A 56 8.71 -3.58 11.59
C ILE A 56 9.80 -2.56 11.24
N TYR A 57 10.32 -1.84 12.25
CA TYR A 57 11.38 -0.85 12.05
C TYR A 57 12.65 -1.50 11.46
N GLU A 58 13.09 -2.63 12.01
CA GLU A 58 14.27 -3.35 11.56
C GLU A 58 14.09 -3.88 10.14
N GLU A 59 12.96 -4.53 9.83
CA GLU A 59 12.67 -5.07 8.49
C GLU A 59 12.67 -3.98 7.41
N VAL A 60 12.05 -2.81 7.69
CA VAL A 60 12.04 -1.69 6.75
C VAL A 60 13.43 -1.08 6.60
N SER A 61 14.16 -0.90 7.71
CA SER A 61 15.51 -0.35 7.72
C SER A 61 16.50 -1.22 6.94
N GLU A 62 16.48 -2.54 7.16
CA GLU A 62 17.30 -3.50 6.42
C GLU A 62 16.98 -3.48 4.91
N LYS A 63 15.70 -3.38 4.56
CA LYS A 63 15.27 -3.28 3.15
C LYS A 63 15.77 -1.99 2.49
N LEU A 64 15.76 -0.87 3.20
CA LEU A 64 16.29 0.40 2.69
C LEU A 64 17.81 0.36 2.52
N GLU A 65 18.53 -0.27 3.46
CA GLU A 65 19.98 -0.50 3.32
C GLU A 65 20.28 -1.41 2.13
N TYR A 66 19.52 -2.49 1.97
CA TYR A 66 19.68 -3.38 0.81
C TYR A 66 19.51 -2.63 -0.51
N ILE A 67 18.45 -1.82 -0.64
CA ILE A 67 18.20 -1.02 -1.84
C ILE A 67 19.35 -0.04 -2.11
N TYR A 68 19.86 0.63 -1.07
CA TYR A 68 20.98 1.55 -1.20
C TYR A 68 22.23 0.84 -1.74
N HIS A 69 22.62 -0.28 -1.13
CA HIS A 69 23.79 -1.05 -1.56
C HIS A 69 23.61 -1.64 -2.95
N PHE A 70 22.44 -2.18 -3.26
CA PHE A 70 22.13 -2.73 -4.58
C PHE A 70 22.34 -1.69 -5.71
N TYR A 71 21.83 -0.49 -5.54
CA TYR A 71 22.03 0.56 -6.55
C TYR A 71 23.44 1.14 -6.54
N SER A 72 24.14 1.15 -5.41
CA SER A 72 25.54 1.54 -5.33
C SER A 72 26.42 0.56 -6.10
N ASP A 73 26.19 -0.74 -5.97
CA ASP A 73 26.95 -1.76 -6.71
C ASP A 73 26.66 -1.67 -8.21
N ILE A 74 25.41 -1.48 -8.63
CA ILE A 74 25.06 -1.24 -10.04
C ILE A 74 25.76 0.01 -10.56
N GLN A 75 25.76 1.11 -9.82
CA GLN A 75 26.46 2.34 -10.21
C GLN A 75 27.95 2.06 -10.44
N ASN A 76 28.60 1.43 -9.49
CA ASN A 76 30.03 1.08 -9.59
C ASN A 76 30.32 0.22 -10.82
N MET A 77 29.46 -0.76 -11.12
CA MET A 77 29.60 -1.60 -12.30
C MET A 77 29.48 -0.80 -13.60
N ILE A 78 28.49 0.09 -13.69
CA ILE A 78 28.24 0.90 -14.89
C ILE A 78 29.38 1.92 -15.12
N GLU A 79 29.89 2.52 -14.04
CA GLU A 79 30.99 3.51 -14.14
C GLU A 79 32.31 2.90 -14.66
N LEU A 80 32.47 1.56 -14.58
CA LEU A 80 33.62 0.83 -15.16
C LEU A 80 33.42 0.55 -16.66
N GLU A 81 32.26 0.73 -17.24
CA GLU A 81 32.00 0.50 -18.66
C GLU A 81 32.65 1.57 -19.52
N VAL A 82 33.36 1.15 -20.58
CA VAL A 82 33.94 2.07 -21.58
C VAL A 82 32.83 2.74 -22.40
N TYR A 83 31.76 2.00 -22.68
CA TYR A 83 30.57 2.49 -23.40
C TYR A 83 29.32 2.06 -22.65
N MET A 84 28.60 3.02 -22.12
CA MET A 84 27.33 2.78 -21.44
C MET A 84 26.21 2.46 -22.43
N SER A 85 25.38 1.47 -22.10
CA SER A 85 24.13 1.26 -22.81
C SER A 85 23.17 2.44 -22.57
N PRO A 86 22.17 2.69 -23.46
CA PRO A 86 21.17 3.73 -23.23
C PRO A 86 20.42 3.56 -21.90
N ALA A 87 20.17 2.31 -21.48
CA ALA A 87 19.51 2.02 -20.21
C ALA A 87 20.41 2.37 -19.02
N ASN A 88 21.70 2.00 -19.07
CA ASN A 88 22.66 2.34 -18.03
C ASN A 88 22.85 3.86 -17.90
N TYR A 89 22.92 4.55 -19.03
CA TYR A 89 23.00 6.00 -19.05
C TYR A 89 21.74 6.65 -18.40
N ALA A 90 20.54 6.17 -18.73
CA ALA A 90 19.32 6.65 -18.13
C ALA A 90 19.28 6.40 -16.61
N LEU A 91 19.76 5.23 -16.15
CA LEU A 91 19.83 4.90 -14.73
C LEU A 91 20.80 5.85 -13.99
N ILE A 92 22.04 5.98 -14.46
CA ILE A 92 23.06 6.83 -13.82
C ILE A 92 22.61 8.27 -13.75
N ARG A 93 21.98 8.79 -14.81
CA ARG A 93 21.45 10.15 -14.83
C ARG A 93 20.42 10.41 -13.72
N ASN A 94 19.68 9.38 -13.31
CA ASN A 94 18.62 9.49 -12.32
C ASN A 94 18.97 8.87 -10.96
N ILE A 95 20.15 8.32 -10.78
CA ILE A 95 20.50 7.54 -9.57
C ILE A 95 20.43 8.38 -8.29
N SER A 96 20.72 9.67 -8.38
CA SER A 96 20.59 10.59 -7.25
C SER A 96 19.17 10.68 -6.68
N LEU A 97 18.14 10.47 -7.52
CA LEU A 97 16.75 10.45 -7.09
C LEU A 97 16.46 9.20 -6.24
N ILE A 98 17.08 8.07 -6.61
CA ILE A 98 16.97 6.82 -5.84
C ILE A 98 17.60 7.01 -4.46
N TYR A 99 18.82 7.55 -4.38
CA TYR A 99 19.48 7.82 -3.10
C TYR A 99 18.73 8.85 -2.25
N LEU A 100 18.18 9.88 -2.90
CA LEU A 100 17.33 10.85 -2.20
C LEU A 100 16.10 10.20 -1.61
N ALA A 101 15.41 9.35 -2.38
CA ALA A 101 14.23 8.62 -1.93
C ALA A 101 14.56 7.69 -0.75
N VAL A 102 15.65 6.89 -0.86
CA VAL A 102 16.09 6.01 0.24
C VAL A 102 16.41 6.80 1.50
N ASN A 103 17.19 7.89 1.38
CA ASN A 103 17.56 8.71 2.52
C ASN A 103 16.34 9.40 3.16
N GLN A 104 15.37 9.80 2.35
CA GLN A 104 14.13 10.37 2.87
C GLN A 104 13.27 9.31 3.57
N SER A 105 13.19 8.11 3.02
CA SER A 105 12.47 6.98 3.64
C SER A 105 13.11 6.58 4.98
N LYS A 106 14.45 6.58 5.09
CA LYS A 106 15.14 6.37 6.38
C LYS A 106 14.72 7.39 7.43
N LYS A 107 14.66 8.67 7.07
CA LYS A 107 14.20 9.72 7.99
C LYS A 107 12.73 9.55 8.41
N TYR A 108 11.89 9.02 7.52
CA TYR A 108 10.49 8.77 7.85
C TYR A 108 10.32 7.58 8.78
N ILE A 109 11.02 6.47 8.54
CA ILE A 109 10.93 5.31 9.43
C ILE A 109 11.52 5.61 10.82
N ASP A 110 12.59 6.43 10.91
CA ASP A 110 13.12 6.89 12.20
C ASP A 110 12.09 7.72 12.97
N LYS A 111 11.42 8.67 12.29
CA LYS A 111 10.36 9.49 12.91
C LYS A 111 9.15 8.64 13.32
N TRP A 112 8.78 7.69 12.49
CA TRP A 112 7.71 6.75 12.81
C TRP A 112 8.05 5.98 14.09
N TYR A 113 9.24 5.41 14.15
CA TYR A 113 9.69 4.65 15.32
C TYR A 113 9.73 5.51 16.58
N ASP A 114 10.24 6.74 16.49
CA ASP A 114 10.27 7.67 17.62
C ASP A 114 8.88 8.04 18.17
N ILE A 115 7.87 8.04 17.31
CA ILE A 115 6.48 8.32 17.72
C ILE A 115 5.85 7.09 18.37
N ILE A 116 6.15 5.88 17.86
CA ILE A 116 5.37 4.69 18.15
C ILE A 116 6.04 3.73 19.16
N LYS A 117 7.36 3.82 19.37
CA LYS A 117 8.14 2.89 20.20
C LYS A 117 7.60 2.67 21.62
N ASP A 118 6.97 3.71 22.19
CA ASP A 118 6.36 3.66 23.53
C ASP A 118 4.85 3.36 23.47
N THR A 119 4.33 3.04 22.30
CA THR A 119 2.90 2.78 22.09
C THR A 119 2.62 1.29 22.30
N HIS A 120 1.66 0.99 23.18
CA HIS A 120 1.25 -0.39 23.48
C HIS A 120 -0.03 -0.81 22.73
N LYS A 121 -0.63 0.08 21.94
CA LYS A 121 -1.87 -0.19 21.19
C LYS A 121 -1.82 0.43 19.81
N LEU A 122 -2.01 -0.41 18.79
CA LEU A 122 -2.16 0.03 17.41
C LEU A 122 -3.59 -0.15 16.93
N ARG A 123 -3.93 0.61 15.91
CA ARG A 123 -5.22 0.55 15.23
C ARG A 123 -5.13 -0.45 14.08
N PHE A 124 -5.89 -1.54 14.19
CA PHE A 124 -6.05 -2.57 13.17
C PHE A 124 -7.43 -2.47 12.54
N ALA A 125 -7.55 -2.90 11.30
CA ALA A 125 -8.83 -3.07 10.61
C ALA A 125 -8.80 -4.35 9.75
N TYR A 126 -9.94 -4.69 9.21
CA TYR A 126 -10.01 -5.70 8.16
C TYR A 126 -9.59 -5.05 6.84
N VAL A 127 -8.43 -5.44 6.32
CA VAL A 127 -7.88 -4.90 5.07
C VAL A 127 -8.21 -5.84 3.91
N HIS A 128 -8.37 -5.25 2.72
CA HIS A 128 -8.62 -6.00 1.49
C HIS A 128 -7.37 -6.80 1.07
N GLY A 129 -6.18 -6.25 1.31
CA GLY A 129 -4.89 -6.90 1.03
C GLY A 129 -4.50 -6.99 -0.44
N ASN A 130 -5.38 -6.56 -1.35
CA ASN A 130 -5.14 -6.50 -2.80
C ASN A 130 -5.91 -5.35 -3.45
N LEU A 131 -6.04 -4.22 -2.77
CA LEU A 131 -6.88 -3.10 -3.19
C LEU A 131 -6.45 -2.56 -4.57
N ASP A 132 -7.42 -2.49 -5.50
CA ASP A 132 -7.23 -2.02 -6.86
C ASP A 132 -8.57 -1.55 -7.44
N HIS A 133 -8.56 -0.53 -8.31
CA HIS A 133 -9.76 -0.08 -9.01
C HIS A 133 -10.38 -1.17 -9.91
N ASN A 134 -9.57 -2.11 -10.41
CA ASN A 134 -10.06 -3.26 -11.18
C ASN A 134 -10.84 -4.27 -10.33
N HIS A 135 -10.75 -4.19 -9.02
CA HIS A 135 -11.51 -5.01 -8.08
C HIS A 135 -12.80 -4.32 -7.60
N LEU A 136 -13.13 -3.17 -8.16
CA LEU A 136 -14.41 -2.51 -7.96
C LEU A 136 -15.36 -2.85 -9.10
N LEU A 137 -16.51 -3.41 -8.75
CA LEU A 137 -17.66 -3.56 -9.66
C LEU A 137 -18.73 -2.58 -9.22
N GLU A 138 -19.30 -1.88 -10.20
CA GLU A 138 -20.44 -1.00 -10.00
C GLU A 138 -21.67 -1.54 -10.75
N SER A 139 -22.77 -1.65 -10.03
CA SER A 139 -24.08 -1.97 -10.57
C SER A 139 -25.11 -1.12 -9.81
N ASP A 140 -26.11 -1.73 -9.17
CA ASP A 140 -27.03 -1.01 -8.26
C ASP A 140 -26.30 -0.53 -6.98
N ASN A 141 -25.17 -1.13 -6.66
CA ASN A 141 -24.29 -0.79 -5.56
C ASN A 141 -22.84 -0.95 -5.98
N LEU A 142 -21.92 -0.49 -5.12
CA LEU A 142 -20.49 -0.70 -5.27
C LEU A 142 -20.08 -2.00 -4.56
N TYR A 143 -19.30 -2.84 -5.25
CA TYR A 143 -18.82 -4.11 -4.72
C TYR A 143 -17.31 -4.21 -4.87
N LEU A 144 -16.62 -4.51 -3.76
CA LEU A 144 -15.23 -4.95 -3.82
C LEU A 144 -15.18 -6.47 -3.94
N ILE A 145 -14.34 -6.97 -4.85
CA ILE A 145 -14.12 -8.39 -5.14
C ILE A 145 -12.65 -8.77 -4.93
N SER A 146 -12.30 -10.05 -5.06
CA SER A 146 -10.90 -10.54 -4.92
C SER A 146 -10.36 -10.39 -3.50
N TRP A 147 -11.06 -10.96 -2.53
CA TRP A 147 -10.75 -10.92 -1.10
C TRP A 147 -9.74 -11.96 -0.64
N ASP A 148 -9.07 -12.68 -1.55
CA ASP A 148 -8.18 -13.80 -1.26
C ASP A 148 -7.02 -13.43 -0.30
N ASN A 149 -6.58 -12.17 -0.32
CA ASN A 149 -5.50 -11.66 0.51
C ASN A 149 -6.01 -10.87 1.73
N SER A 150 -7.31 -10.91 1.98
CA SER A 150 -7.90 -10.15 3.08
C SER A 150 -7.46 -10.68 4.44
N ARG A 151 -7.19 -9.77 5.36
CA ARG A 151 -6.71 -10.10 6.71
C ARG A 151 -6.94 -8.94 7.67
N ILE A 152 -6.67 -9.19 8.93
CA ILE A 152 -6.59 -8.13 9.95
C ILE A 152 -5.17 -7.58 9.94
N ASP A 153 -5.03 -6.29 9.60
CA ASP A 153 -3.73 -5.63 9.51
C ASP A 153 -3.85 -4.11 9.72
N LEU A 154 -2.74 -3.39 9.58
CA LEU A 154 -2.73 -1.92 9.62
C LEU A 154 -3.40 -1.37 8.36
N PRO A 155 -4.40 -0.48 8.49
CA PRO A 155 -5.16 0.05 7.35
C PRO A 155 -4.32 0.70 6.26
N ILE A 156 -3.15 1.24 6.63
CA ILE A 156 -2.24 1.90 5.70
C ILE A 156 -1.72 0.99 4.58
N TYR A 157 -1.68 -0.33 4.81
CA TYR A 157 -1.24 -1.28 3.79
C TYR A 157 -2.16 -1.30 2.56
N ASP A 158 -3.47 -1.13 2.73
CA ASP A 158 -4.37 -1.03 1.57
C ASP A 158 -4.11 0.24 0.76
N LEU A 159 -3.80 1.35 1.42
CA LEU A 159 -3.43 2.59 0.72
C LEU A 159 -2.11 2.47 -0.04
N GLU A 160 -1.11 1.82 0.56
CA GLU A 160 0.17 1.54 -0.11
C GLU A 160 -0.02 0.67 -1.35
N ILE A 161 -0.75 -0.45 -1.21
CA ILE A 161 -1.04 -1.36 -2.32
C ILE A 161 -1.78 -0.63 -3.44
N PHE A 162 -2.80 0.14 -3.09
CA PHE A 162 -3.58 0.90 -4.05
C PHE A 162 -2.74 1.96 -4.77
N TYR A 163 -1.98 2.77 -4.03
CA TYR A 163 -1.11 3.80 -4.62
C TYR A 163 -0.06 3.18 -5.55
N ARG A 164 0.61 2.13 -5.12
CA ARG A 164 1.63 1.44 -5.91
C ARG A 164 1.10 0.90 -7.24
N LYS A 165 -0.17 0.49 -7.29
CA LYS A 165 -0.82 0.01 -8.53
C LYS A 165 -1.34 1.15 -9.41
N ASN A 166 -1.69 2.29 -8.84
CA ASN A 166 -2.45 3.33 -9.52
C ASN A 166 -1.74 4.71 -9.57
N TYR A 167 -0.48 4.82 -9.16
CA TYR A 167 0.25 6.10 -9.03
C TYR A 167 0.30 6.96 -10.31
N SER A 168 0.11 6.35 -11.49
CA SER A 168 0.06 7.08 -12.76
C SER A 168 -1.29 7.77 -13.02
N ASN A 169 -2.34 7.37 -12.31
CA ASN A 169 -3.71 7.81 -12.55
C ASN A 169 -4.27 8.68 -11.43
N ILE A 170 -3.71 8.60 -10.23
CA ILE A 170 -4.16 9.36 -9.06
C ILE A 170 -2.97 9.73 -8.17
N SER A 171 -2.97 10.93 -7.63
CA SER A 171 -1.93 11.37 -6.71
C SER A 171 -2.16 10.85 -5.28
N LEU A 172 -1.07 10.70 -4.51
CA LEU A 172 -1.17 10.31 -3.10
C LEU A 172 -2.03 11.31 -2.30
N GLN A 173 -1.94 12.61 -2.62
CA GLN A 173 -2.71 13.64 -1.92
C GLN A 173 -4.22 13.48 -2.14
N GLU A 174 -4.64 13.13 -3.36
CA GLU A 174 -6.06 12.86 -3.67
C GLU A 174 -6.55 11.63 -2.93
N ILE A 175 -5.77 10.54 -2.92
CA ILE A 175 -6.07 9.32 -2.14
C ILE A 175 -6.29 9.68 -0.67
N LEU A 176 -5.36 10.41 -0.06
CA LEU A 176 -5.45 10.80 1.34
C LEU A 176 -6.67 11.68 1.61
N ASN A 177 -6.95 12.66 0.76
CA ASN A 177 -8.13 13.54 0.92
C ASN A 177 -9.45 12.75 0.92
N ILE A 178 -9.60 11.80 -0.01
CA ILE A 178 -10.80 10.96 -0.10
C ILE A 178 -10.89 10.04 1.13
N TYR A 179 -9.80 9.36 1.44
CA TYR A 179 -9.74 8.39 2.53
C TYR A 179 -10.03 9.02 3.89
N GLU A 180 -9.39 10.14 4.20
CA GLU A 180 -9.54 10.86 5.47
C GLU A 180 -10.93 11.46 5.68
N SER A 181 -11.70 11.61 4.61
CA SER A 181 -13.10 12.05 4.72
C SER A 181 -13.94 11.14 5.62
N LYS A 182 -13.57 9.85 5.74
CA LYS A 182 -14.24 8.84 6.55
C LYS A 182 -13.35 8.22 7.61
N TYR A 183 -12.05 8.11 7.32
CA TYR A 183 -11.07 7.47 8.20
C TYR A 183 -9.88 8.41 8.45
N PRO A 184 -9.98 9.35 9.40
CA PRO A 184 -8.89 10.27 9.71
C PRO A 184 -7.65 9.50 10.17
N LEU A 185 -6.52 9.76 9.52
CA LEU A 185 -5.24 9.17 9.88
C LEU A 185 -4.70 9.77 11.18
N LYS A 186 -4.03 8.95 11.97
CA LYS A 186 -3.28 9.38 13.14
C LYS A 186 -1.89 9.85 12.73
N LYS A 187 -1.22 10.59 13.63
CA LYS A 187 0.10 11.15 13.36
C LYS A 187 1.12 10.08 12.95
N GLU A 188 1.08 8.91 13.59
CA GLU A 188 1.96 7.77 13.29
C GLU A 188 1.65 7.10 11.95
N GLU A 189 0.47 7.27 11.41
CA GLU A 189 0.05 6.65 10.15
C GLU A 189 0.42 7.48 8.91
N TYR A 190 0.97 8.71 9.10
CA TYR A 190 1.50 9.54 8.02
C TYR A 190 2.97 9.26 7.66
N TYR A 191 3.66 8.45 8.46
CA TYR A 191 5.06 8.08 8.26
C TYR A 191 5.20 6.61 7.89
#